data_fbd82f9ba8b64e1d1286456fa3a36af3
#
_entry.id   fbd82f9ba8b64e1d1286456fa3a36af3
#
_cell.length_a   1.000
_cell.length_b   1.000
_cell.length_c   1.000
_cell.angle_alpha   90.00
_cell.angle_beta   90.00
_cell.angle_gamma   90.00
#
_symmetry.space_group_name_H-M   'P 1'
#
loop_
_entity.id
_entity.type
_entity.pdbx_description
1 polymer ?
#
loop_
_entity_poly.entity_id
_entity_poly.type
_entity_poly.pdbx_seq_one_letter_code
_entity_poly.pdbx_strand_id
1 'polypeptide(L)'
;MNPLLGYVAIATVTLATTLIGFFGLRISRTTSDFYVASRTVRPWWNASAIGGEYLSAASFLGIAGLILLQGSEALWFPIGYTAGYLMLLLFVAAPLRRSGAYTIPDFTQARLESTTVRRLTSTLVIVIGWLYIVQQLQGAALTVRITTGLPSWVGAVAVAVIVGVVVAAGGMRSITFVQAFQFWLKLTAICVPVIFILILVRDVPSLDPATAFPAELSPGTPDSYRTISLMVALLFGTLGLPHVLVRFYTNPDGVAARTTTLIVLGLLSLFYIFPTMLGLLGRVLASDLATPASADALVLLLPGRLLPGALGDALTALVIAGAFGAFLSTSSGLVVSLAGVISQEAFGGSVQGFRMAAIASISVPLVVALLAEPGGLAGSVGLVFAFTASTLCPVLVLGIWWRGLTATGAVAGMLVGGAACGLAILAGRMVGPGVDVVSSVLSQPAAWTVPLAVIVMVLVSIADRRRIPRGVDRFMRRLHVPERPGAGVG
;
A
#
# COMPACT_ATOMS: atom_id res chain seq x y z
N MET A 1 -19.78 20.58 -11.98
CA MET A 1 -18.33 20.50 -12.21
C MET A 1 -18.04 20.58 -13.71
N ASN A 2 -17.13 21.42 -14.15
CA ASN A 2 -16.75 21.52 -15.55
C ASN A 2 -15.85 20.33 -15.93
N PRO A 3 -16.26 19.40 -16.83
CA PRO A 3 -15.46 18.23 -17.20
C PRO A 3 -14.08 18.60 -17.77
N LEU A 4 -13.95 19.77 -18.40
CA LEU A 4 -12.69 20.26 -18.94
C LEU A 4 -11.60 20.36 -17.88
N LEU A 5 -11.93 20.80 -16.65
CA LEU A 5 -10.98 20.90 -15.56
C LEU A 5 -10.49 19.52 -15.08
N GLY A 6 -11.38 18.51 -15.11
CA GLY A 6 -10.99 17.12 -14.87
C GLY A 6 -9.96 16.61 -15.88
N TYR A 7 -10.20 16.84 -17.17
CA TYR A 7 -9.25 16.48 -18.23
C TYR A 7 -7.90 17.20 -18.06
N VAL A 8 -7.92 18.52 -17.81
CA VAL A 8 -6.70 19.32 -17.61
C VAL A 8 -5.91 18.83 -16.41
N ALA A 9 -6.57 18.55 -15.29
CA ALA A 9 -5.92 18.04 -14.06
C ALA A 9 -5.23 16.70 -14.31
N ILE A 10 -5.93 15.74 -14.93
CA ILE A 10 -5.41 14.43 -15.27
C ILE A 10 -4.24 14.54 -16.25
N ALA A 11 -4.39 15.33 -17.31
CA ALA A 11 -3.35 15.54 -18.31
C ALA A 11 -2.09 16.18 -17.71
N THR A 12 -2.24 17.18 -16.83
CA THR A 12 -1.13 17.86 -16.17
C THR A 12 -0.31 16.92 -15.31
N VAL A 13 -0.96 16.11 -14.44
CA VAL A 13 -0.26 15.15 -13.59
C VAL A 13 0.39 14.04 -14.40
N THR A 14 -0.30 13.56 -15.42
CA THR A 14 0.24 12.55 -16.34
C THR A 14 1.48 13.07 -17.05
N LEU A 15 1.42 14.28 -17.59
CA LEU A 15 2.56 14.92 -18.27
C LEU A 15 3.73 15.12 -17.30
N ALA A 16 3.49 15.69 -16.11
CA ALA A 16 4.52 15.89 -15.09
C ALA A 16 5.18 14.56 -14.68
N THR A 17 4.36 13.53 -14.40
CA THR A 17 4.83 12.18 -14.06
C THR A 17 5.72 11.60 -15.17
N THR A 18 5.28 11.71 -16.41
CA THR A 18 5.97 11.19 -17.57
C THR A 18 7.30 11.93 -17.82
N LEU A 19 7.30 13.26 -17.72
CA LEU A 19 8.51 14.08 -17.89
C LEU A 19 9.55 13.78 -16.81
N ILE A 20 9.16 13.72 -15.54
CA ILE A 20 10.04 13.34 -14.42
C ILE A 20 10.56 11.90 -14.62
N GLY A 21 9.67 10.98 -15.04
CA GLY A 21 10.02 9.60 -15.33
C GLY A 21 11.07 9.47 -16.44
N PHE A 22 10.91 10.19 -17.55
CA PHE A 22 11.86 10.20 -18.66
C PHE A 22 13.18 10.89 -18.31
N PHE A 23 13.16 11.92 -17.45
CA PHE A 23 14.41 12.45 -16.91
C PHE A 23 15.23 11.37 -16.19
N GLY A 24 14.54 10.44 -15.52
CA GLY A 24 15.16 9.28 -14.89
C GLY A 24 15.94 8.36 -15.84
N LEU A 25 15.58 8.28 -17.15
CA LEU A 25 16.34 7.51 -18.14
C LEU A 25 17.80 7.94 -18.27
N ARG A 26 18.07 9.23 -18.06
CA ARG A 26 19.44 9.76 -18.13
C ARG A 26 20.31 9.31 -16.97
N ILE A 27 19.70 8.94 -15.84
CA ILE A 27 20.39 8.62 -14.59
C ILE A 27 20.36 7.12 -14.24
N SER A 28 19.49 6.32 -14.86
CA SER A 28 19.35 4.88 -14.59
C SER A 28 20.06 4.07 -15.68
N ARG A 29 21.26 3.56 -15.39
CA ARG A 29 22.10 2.87 -16.39
C ARG A 29 22.49 1.44 -15.98
N THR A 30 22.51 1.14 -14.69
CA THR A 30 22.97 -0.14 -14.15
C THR A 30 21.79 -0.97 -13.62
N THR A 31 22.00 -2.28 -13.49
CA THR A 31 21.02 -3.18 -12.83
C THR A 31 20.70 -2.69 -11.42
N SER A 32 21.71 -2.23 -10.66
CA SER A 32 21.50 -1.68 -9.31
C SER A 32 20.63 -0.43 -9.30
N ASP A 33 20.67 0.43 -10.35
CA ASP A 33 19.75 1.57 -10.47
C ASP A 33 18.30 1.13 -10.64
N PHE A 34 18.08 0.06 -11.40
CA PHE A 34 16.74 -0.47 -11.67
C PHE A 34 16.12 -1.16 -10.45
N TYR A 35 16.91 -1.88 -9.65
CA TYR A 35 16.41 -2.67 -8.51
C TYR A 35 16.39 -1.89 -7.19
N VAL A 36 17.46 -1.15 -6.87
CA VAL A 36 17.65 -0.54 -5.55
C VAL A 36 18.17 0.91 -5.60
N ALA A 37 18.04 1.59 -6.73
CA ALA A 37 18.50 2.97 -6.94
C ALA A 37 19.97 3.18 -6.49
N SER A 38 20.84 2.20 -6.77
CA SER A 38 22.26 2.15 -6.36
C SER A 38 22.52 2.35 -4.85
N ARG A 39 21.49 2.21 -4.00
CA ARG A 39 21.56 2.39 -2.54
C ARG A 39 22.07 3.77 -2.10
N THR A 40 21.73 4.81 -2.85
CA THR A 40 22.24 6.19 -2.64
C THR A 40 21.16 7.19 -2.26
N VAL A 41 19.92 6.73 -2.04
CA VAL A 41 18.78 7.61 -1.77
C VAL A 41 18.85 8.15 -0.35
N ARG A 42 18.88 9.49 -0.22
CA ARG A 42 18.88 10.16 1.08
C ARG A 42 17.55 9.95 1.83
N PRO A 43 17.57 9.88 3.18
CA PRO A 43 16.38 9.57 3.99
C PRO A 43 15.15 10.42 3.67
N TRP A 44 15.29 11.73 3.50
CA TRP A 44 14.18 12.63 3.19
C TRP A 44 13.50 12.34 1.85
N TRP A 45 14.31 12.16 0.78
CA TRP A 45 13.79 11.80 -0.53
C TRP A 45 13.14 10.43 -0.53
N ASN A 46 13.76 9.47 0.16
CA ASN A 46 13.22 8.13 0.27
C ASN A 46 11.92 8.13 1.09
N ALA A 47 11.84 8.89 2.16
CA ALA A 47 10.63 9.02 2.97
C ALA A 47 9.47 9.64 2.16
N SER A 48 9.74 10.70 1.40
CA SER A 48 8.74 11.30 0.49
C SER A 48 8.29 10.30 -0.58
N ALA A 49 9.21 9.52 -1.14
CA ALA A 49 8.87 8.49 -2.12
C ALA A 49 8.04 7.34 -1.50
N ILE A 50 8.40 6.89 -0.30
CA ILE A 50 7.63 5.88 0.45
C ILE A 50 6.23 6.41 0.79
N GLY A 51 6.12 7.64 1.31
CA GLY A 51 4.83 8.28 1.54
C GLY A 51 4.01 8.38 0.25
N GLY A 52 4.68 8.76 -0.86
CA GLY A 52 4.08 8.76 -2.20
C GLY A 52 3.54 7.40 -2.61
N GLU A 53 4.25 6.34 -2.34
CA GLU A 53 3.88 4.98 -2.71
C GLU A 53 2.81 4.37 -1.80
N TYR A 54 2.94 4.57 -0.49
CA TYR A 54 2.05 3.99 0.51
C TYR A 54 0.66 4.62 0.52
N LEU A 55 0.58 5.95 0.33
CA LEU A 55 -0.68 6.67 0.27
C LEU A 55 -1.39 6.40 -1.06
N SER A 56 -2.10 5.29 -1.08
CA SER A 56 -2.78 4.69 -2.23
C SER A 56 -4.17 5.31 -2.49
N ALA A 57 -4.90 4.78 -3.47
CA ALA A 57 -6.31 5.07 -3.68
C ALA A 57 -7.14 4.90 -2.41
N ALA A 58 -6.89 3.82 -1.66
CA ALA A 58 -7.56 3.55 -0.39
C ALA A 58 -7.29 4.65 0.65
N SER A 59 -6.05 5.13 0.74
CA SER A 59 -5.69 6.20 1.67
C SER A 59 -6.25 7.55 1.26
N PHE A 60 -6.25 7.86 -0.04
CA PHE A 60 -6.66 9.17 -0.54
C PHE A 60 -8.18 9.32 -0.65
N LEU A 61 -8.88 8.32 -1.17
CA LEU A 61 -10.32 8.32 -1.38
C LEU A 61 -11.07 7.45 -0.36
N GLY A 62 -10.59 6.21 -0.18
CA GLY A 62 -11.34 5.17 0.51
C GLY A 62 -11.49 5.39 2.01
N ILE A 63 -10.53 6.01 2.70
CA ILE A 63 -10.64 6.29 4.15
C ILE A 63 -11.80 7.26 4.42
N ALA A 64 -11.89 8.35 3.68
CA ALA A 64 -12.98 9.30 3.84
C ALA A 64 -14.34 8.65 3.52
N GLY A 65 -14.40 7.82 2.48
CA GLY A 65 -15.59 7.04 2.14
C GLY A 65 -16.00 6.03 3.22
N LEU A 66 -15.03 5.33 3.81
CA LEU A 66 -15.30 4.41 4.92
C LEU A 66 -15.83 5.15 6.16
N ILE A 67 -15.22 6.29 6.53
CA ILE A 67 -15.69 7.09 7.66
C ILE A 67 -17.12 7.60 7.40
N LEU A 68 -17.41 8.01 6.17
CA LEU A 68 -18.76 8.38 5.77
C LEU A 68 -19.76 7.24 6.00
N LEU A 69 -19.40 6.01 5.62
CA LEU A 69 -20.28 4.82 5.74
C LEU A 69 -20.35 4.26 7.16
N GLN A 70 -19.21 4.09 7.82
CA GLN A 70 -19.05 3.29 9.05
C GLN A 70 -18.86 4.15 10.30
N GLY A 71 -18.66 5.46 10.14
CA GLY A 71 -18.46 6.36 11.27
C GLY A 71 -17.17 6.08 12.05
N SER A 72 -17.27 6.03 13.38
CA SER A 72 -16.14 5.93 14.30
C SER A 72 -15.29 4.66 14.12
N GLU A 73 -15.90 3.55 13.70
CA GLU A 73 -15.16 2.29 13.48
C GLU A 73 -14.12 2.42 12.37
N ALA A 74 -14.39 3.23 11.34
CA ALA A 74 -13.44 3.46 10.26
C ALA A 74 -12.21 4.29 10.68
N LEU A 75 -12.22 4.96 11.83
CA LEU A 75 -11.06 5.70 12.35
C LEU A 75 -9.88 4.78 12.68
N TRP A 76 -10.12 3.48 12.87
CA TRP A 76 -9.05 2.52 13.08
C TRP A 76 -8.19 2.26 11.84
N PHE A 77 -8.68 2.54 10.61
CA PHE A 77 -7.88 2.40 9.39
C PHE A 77 -6.66 3.34 9.36
N PRO A 78 -6.79 4.68 9.47
CA PRO A 78 -5.64 5.58 9.49
C PRO A 78 -4.71 5.32 10.67
N ILE A 79 -5.24 4.94 11.84
CA ILE A 79 -4.45 4.56 13.01
C ILE A 79 -3.63 3.30 12.71
N GLY A 80 -4.26 2.26 12.19
CA GLY A 80 -3.59 1.00 11.86
C GLY A 80 -2.52 1.14 10.77
N TYR A 81 -2.80 1.90 9.72
CA TYR A 81 -1.81 2.19 8.67
C TYR A 81 -0.58 2.91 9.21
N THR A 82 -0.76 3.90 10.08
CA THR A 82 0.34 4.65 10.70
C THR A 82 1.11 3.77 11.69
N ALA A 83 0.40 3.06 12.55
CA ALA A 83 1.01 2.16 13.54
C ALA A 83 1.78 1.00 12.90
N GLY A 84 1.38 0.54 11.71
CA GLY A 84 2.12 -0.45 10.93
C GLY A 84 3.55 0.03 10.58
N TYR A 85 3.74 1.31 10.30
CA TYR A 85 5.07 1.88 10.09
C TYR A 85 5.90 1.97 11.38
N LEU A 86 5.27 2.15 12.54
CA LEU A 86 5.96 2.03 13.83
C LEU A 86 6.49 0.61 14.01
N MET A 87 5.68 -0.41 13.68
CA MET A 87 6.14 -1.81 13.71
C MET A 87 7.29 -2.06 12.73
N LEU A 88 7.26 -1.49 11.52
CA LEU A 88 8.38 -1.55 10.57
C LEU A 88 9.65 -0.92 11.15
N LEU A 89 9.55 0.24 11.79
CA LEU A 89 10.67 0.93 12.43
C LEU A 89 11.34 0.05 13.48
N LEU A 90 10.54 -0.59 14.32
CA LEU A 90 11.02 -1.37 15.45
C LEU A 90 11.62 -2.71 15.02
N PHE A 91 10.98 -3.42 14.09
CA PHE A 91 11.27 -4.83 13.86
C PHE A 91 11.94 -5.16 12.53
N VAL A 92 11.79 -4.32 11.49
CA VAL A 92 12.13 -4.74 10.12
C VAL A 92 13.14 -3.82 9.43
N ALA A 93 13.02 -2.50 9.52
CA ALA A 93 13.71 -1.54 8.66
C ALA A 93 15.24 -1.72 8.63
N ALA A 94 15.90 -1.70 9.76
CA ALA A 94 17.36 -1.82 9.85
C ALA A 94 17.87 -3.25 9.58
N PRO A 95 17.30 -4.32 10.18
CA PRO A 95 17.71 -5.68 9.86
C PRO A 95 17.55 -6.02 8.37
N LEU A 96 16.42 -5.64 7.78
CA LEU A 96 16.16 -5.92 6.38
C LEU A 96 17.19 -5.23 5.47
N ARG A 97 17.51 -3.97 5.73
CA ARG A 97 18.56 -3.25 4.99
C ARG A 97 19.91 -3.92 5.10
N ARG A 98 20.29 -4.36 6.31
CA ARG A 98 21.58 -5.04 6.58
C ARG A 98 21.67 -6.42 5.95
N SER A 99 20.55 -7.06 5.62
CA SER A 99 20.56 -8.36 4.91
C SER A 99 21.31 -8.32 3.59
N GLY A 100 21.35 -7.15 2.94
CA GLY A 100 21.97 -6.95 1.62
C GLY A 100 21.14 -7.49 0.45
N ALA A 101 19.94 -8.01 0.69
CA ALA A 101 19.03 -8.50 -0.32
C ALA A 101 18.56 -7.37 -1.27
N TYR A 102 18.00 -7.75 -2.41
CA TYR A 102 17.33 -6.84 -3.34
C TYR A 102 15.81 -6.97 -3.25
N THR A 103 15.32 -8.15 -2.90
CA THR A 103 13.90 -8.49 -2.82
C THR A 103 13.60 -9.33 -1.58
N ILE A 104 12.31 -9.49 -1.24
CA ILE A 104 11.90 -10.38 -0.14
C ILE A 104 12.27 -11.84 -0.42
N PRO A 105 12.06 -12.40 -1.63
CA PRO A 105 12.55 -13.75 -1.96
C PRO A 105 14.04 -13.92 -1.78
N ASP A 106 14.87 -12.92 -2.10
CA ASP A 106 16.33 -12.98 -1.87
C ASP A 106 16.63 -13.08 -0.36
N PHE A 107 15.92 -12.29 0.46
CA PHE A 107 16.05 -12.35 1.91
C PHE A 107 15.71 -13.74 2.46
N THR A 108 14.56 -14.28 2.05
CA THR A 108 14.09 -15.58 2.56
C THR A 108 14.99 -16.73 2.10
N GLN A 109 15.49 -16.69 0.87
CA GLN A 109 16.47 -17.65 0.37
C GLN A 109 17.79 -17.56 1.13
N ALA A 110 18.33 -16.37 1.31
CA ALA A 110 19.59 -16.17 2.04
C ALA A 110 19.48 -16.61 3.53
N ARG A 111 18.29 -16.41 4.15
CA ARG A 111 18.03 -16.79 5.54
C ARG A 111 17.82 -18.30 5.72
N LEU A 112 17.14 -18.96 4.79
CA LEU A 112 16.68 -20.36 4.92
C LEU A 112 17.42 -21.33 4.00
N GLU A 113 18.34 -20.86 3.18
CA GLU A 113 19.14 -21.64 2.22
C GLU A 113 18.25 -22.58 1.36
N SER A 114 17.06 -22.09 0.95
CA SER A 114 16.03 -22.90 0.27
C SER A 114 15.45 -22.22 -0.96
N THR A 115 15.55 -22.88 -2.11
CA THR A 115 14.93 -22.45 -3.37
C THR A 115 13.42 -22.62 -3.37
N THR A 116 12.88 -23.59 -2.62
CA THR A 116 11.43 -23.78 -2.46
C THR A 116 10.81 -22.60 -1.73
N VAL A 117 11.43 -22.14 -0.64
CA VAL A 117 10.97 -20.95 0.09
C VAL A 117 11.04 -19.73 -0.81
N ARG A 118 12.12 -19.55 -1.57
CA ARG A 118 12.25 -18.46 -2.53
C ARG A 118 11.07 -18.44 -3.53
N ARG A 119 10.81 -19.57 -4.21
CA ARG A 119 9.73 -19.66 -5.20
C ARG A 119 8.36 -19.38 -4.60
N LEU A 120 8.05 -19.93 -3.42
CA LEU A 120 6.79 -19.67 -2.73
C LEU A 120 6.66 -18.20 -2.35
N THR A 121 7.72 -17.60 -1.80
CA THR A 121 7.74 -16.17 -1.46
C THR A 121 7.59 -15.30 -2.70
N SER A 122 8.25 -15.64 -3.82
CA SER A 122 8.09 -14.95 -5.11
C SER A 122 6.63 -14.98 -5.59
N THR A 123 5.99 -16.15 -5.54
CA THR A 123 4.58 -16.31 -5.92
C THR A 123 3.67 -15.45 -5.04
N LEU A 124 3.87 -15.47 -3.71
CA LEU A 124 3.07 -14.66 -2.78
C LEU A 124 3.25 -13.16 -3.01
N VAL A 125 4.49 -12.71 -3.24
CA VAL A 125 4.80 -11.31 -3.58
C VAL A 125 4.05 -10.89 -4.84
N ILE A 126 4.05 -11.72 -5.88
CA ILE A 126 3.36 -11.44 -7.15
C ILE A 126 1.84 -11.36 -6.93
N VAL A 127 1.25 -12.33 -6.25
CA VAL A 127 -0.20 -12.36 -5.99
C VAL A 127 -0.63 -11.14 -5.15
N ILE A 128 0.07 -10.86 -4.06
CA ILE A 128 -0.23 -9.71 -3.20
C ILE A 128 -0.14 -8.40 -3.99
N GLY A 129 0.91 -8.23 -4.78
CA GLY A 129 1.09 -7.04 -5.60
C GLY A 129 0.00 -6.89 -6.66
N TRP A 130 -0.40 -7.95 -7.33
CA TRP A 130 -1.50 -7.92 -8.31
C TRP A 130 -2.83 -7.55 -7.66
N LEU A 131 -3.18 -8.17 -6.54
CA LEU A 131 -4.40 -7.83 -5.79
C LEU A 131 -4.43 -6.37 -5.37
N TYR A 132 -3.28 -5.81 -5.02
CA TYR A 132 -3.19 -4.40 -4.62
C TYR A 132 -3.27 -3.44 -5.82
N ILE A 133 -2.64 -3.78 -6.97
CA ILE A 133 -2.71 -2.97 -8.20
C ILE A 133 -4.15 -2.89 -8.72
N VAL A 134 -4.93 -3.97 -8.65
CA VAL A 134 -6.34 -3.97 -9.06
C VAL A 134 -7.11 -2.82 -8.39
N GLN A 135 -6.91 -2.60 -7.09
CA GLN A 135 -7.59 -1.53 -6.35
C GLN A 135 -7.18 -0.13 -6.84
N GLN A 136 -5.92 0.05 -7.24
CA GLN A 136 -5.46 1.33 -7.79
C GLN A 136 -6.12 1.61 -9.15
N LEU A 137 -6.22 0.60 -10.00
CA LEU A 137 -6.85 0.71 -11.31
C LEU A 137 -8.36 0.96 -11.20
N GLN A 138 -9.03 0.32 -10.23
CA GLN A 138 -10.46 0.57 -9.94
C GLN A 138 -10.69 1.98 -9.39
N GLY A 139 -9.79 2.50 -8.55
CA GLY A 139 -9.83 3.90 -8.09
C GLY A 139 -9.69 4.89 -9.25
N ALA A 140 -8.79 4.62 -10.19
CA ALA A 140 -8.64 5.43 -11.40
C ALA A 140 -9.88 5.37 -12.31
N ALA A 141 -10.46 4.18 -12.47
CA ALA A 141 -11.70 3.96 -13.21
C ALA A 141 -12.87 4.76 -12.62
N LEU A 142 -13.03 4.71 -11.29
CA LEU A 142 -14.04 5.49 -10.55
C LEU A 142 -13.85 6.98 -10.77
N THR A 143 -12.61 7.47 -10.58
CA THR A 143 -12.29 8.90 -10.70
C THR A 143 -12.59 9.42 -12.09
N VAL A 144 -12.15 8.74 -13.16
CA VAL A 144 -12.43 9.16 -14.55
C VAL A 144 -13.93 9.18 -14.82
N ARG A 145 -14.66 8.13 -14.42
CA ARG A 145 -16.11 8.07 -14.63
C ARG A 145 -16.83 9.24 -13.98
N ILE A 146 -16.49 9.58 -12.74
CA ILE A 146 -17.18 10.64 -11.96
C ILE A 146 -16.81 12.03 -12.48
N THR A 147 -15.55 12.24 -12.83
CA THR A 147 -15.03 13.59 -13.10
C THR A 147 -15.11 13.99 -14.56
N THR A 148 -15.13 13.04 -15.49
CA THR A 148 -15.12 13.30 -16.93
C THR A 148 -16.34 12.74 -17.66
N GLY A 149 -17.11 11.83 -17.04
CA GLY A 149 -18.21 11.12 -17.69
C GLY A 149 -17.76 10.00 -18.66
N LEU A 150 -16.46 9.81 -18.86
CA LEU A 150 -15.96 8.74 -19.73
C LEU A 150 -16.21 7.35 -19.12
N PRO A 151 -16.24 6.29 -19.93
CA PRO A 151 -16.32 4.91 -19.45
C PRO A 151 -15.19 4.61 -18.45
N SER A 152 -15.50 3.88 -17.38
CA SER A 152 -14.58 3.58 -16.29
C SER A 152 -13.27 2.89 -16.73
N TRP A 153 -13.34 2.04 -17.75
CA TRP A 153 -12.15 1.36 -18.29
C TRP A 153 -11.05 2.32 -18.77
N VAL A 154 -11.42 3.54 -19.21
CA VAL A 154 -10.46 4.55 -19.69
C VAL A 154 -9.46 4.92 -18.59
N GLY A 155 -9.94 5.13 -17.36
CA GLY A 155 -9.07 5.45 -16.22
C GLY A 155 -8.10 4.32 -15.87
N ALA A 156 -8.59 3.09 -15.83
CA ALA A 156 -7.77 1.91 -15.56
C ALA A 156 -6.66 1.72 -16.62
N VAL A 157 -7.03 1.79 -17.90
CA VAL A 157 -6.09 1.66 -19.02
C VAL A 157 -5.07 2.80 -19.05
N ALA A 158 -5.49 4.05 -18.83
CA ALA A 158 -4.60 5.20 -18.80
C ALA A 158 -3.51 5.03 -17.72
N VAL A 159 -3.90 4.69 -16.49
CA VAL A 159 -2.94 4.46 -15.40
C VAL A 159 -2.03 3.27 -15.73
N ALA A 160 -2.57 2.16 -16.24
CA ALA A 160 -1.77 1.00 -16.57
C ALA A 160 -0.71 1.29 -17.63
N VAL A 161 -1.07 2.00 -18.71
CA VAL A 161 -0.13 2.38 -19.79
C VAL A 161 0.95 3.32 -19.26
N ILE A 162 0.58 4.38 -18.53
CA ILE A 162 1.53 5.35 -18.00
C ILE A 162 2.53 4.67 -17.06
N VAL A 163 2.02 3.86 -16.11
CA VAL A 163 2.86 3.14 -15.15
C VAL A 163 3.77 2.15 -15.84
N GLY A 164 3.25 1.35 -16.78
CA GLY A 164 4.03 0.40 -17.55
C GLY A 164 5.19 1.06 -18.28
N VAL A 165 4.93 2.16 -18.98
CA VAL A 165 5.95 2.92 -19.73
C VAL A 165 6.97 3.54 -18.78
N VAL A 166 6.55 4.26 -17.75
CA VAL A 166 7.46 4.99 -16.84
C VAL A 166 8.35 4.03 -16.05
N VAL A 167 7.81 2.91 -15.57
CA VAL A 167 8.59 1.90 -14.83
C VAL A 167 9.55 1.16 -15.74
N ALA A 168 9.09 0.72 -16.91
CA ALA A 168 9.97 0.05 -17.88
C ALA A 168 11.10 0.96 -18.38
N ALA A 169 10.86 2.28 -18.44
CA ALA A 169 11.86 3.25 -18.84
C ALA A 169 12.96 3.44 -17.77
N GLY A 170 12.60 3.71 -16.50
CA GLY A 170 13.53 4.27 -15.52
C GLY A 170 13.82 3.44 -14.27
N GLY A 171 13.08 2.36 -14.01
CA GLY A 171 13.25 1.52 -12.81
C GLY A 171 13.12 2.28 -11.48
N MET A 172 13.68 1.72 -10.40
CA MET A 172 13.56 2.24 -9.04
C MET A 172 14.09 3.67 -8.87
N ARG A 173 15.21 3.99 -9.50
CA ARG A 173 15.85 5.32 -9.33
C ARG A 173 14.99 6.45 -9.86
N SER A 174 14.43 6.27 -11.06
CA SER A 174 13.50 7.23 -11.68
C SER A 174 12.22 7.37 -10.87
N ILE A 175 11.61 6.24 -10.52
CA ILE A 175 10.35 6.20 -9.79
C ILE A 175 10.46 6.87 -8.41
N THR A 176 11.62 6.84 -7.76
CA THR A 176 11.83 7.54 -6.48
C THR A 176 11.53 9.03 -6.58
N PHE A 177 12.00 9.71 -7.64
CA PHE A 177 11.72 11.13 -7.83
C PHE A 177 10.27 11.42 -8.20
N VAL A 178 9.69 10.59 -9.06
CA VAL A 178 8.27 10.66 -9.43
C VAL A 178 7.37 10.56 -8.18
N GLN A 179 7.61 9.57 -7.35
CA GLN A 179 6.79 9.33 -6.15
C GLN A 179 7.00 10.38 -5.07
N ALA A 180 8.21 10.90 -4.90
CA ALA A 180 8.46 12.01 -4.00
C ALA A 180 7.67 13.27 -4.41
N PHE A 181 7.64 13.61 -5.71
CA PHE A 181 6.80 14.68 -6.24
C PHE A 181 5.31 14.40 -5.98
N GLN A 182 4.85 13.18 -6.28
CA GLN A 182 3.45 12.80 -6.13
C GLN A 182 3.00 12.78 -4.66
N PHE A 183 3.89 12.55 -3.69
CA PHE A 183 3.58 12.69 -2.27
C PHE A 183 3.16 14.11 -1.93
N TRP A 184 3.96 15.10 -2.31
CA TRP A 184 3.67 16.51 -2.01
C TRP A 184 2.45 17.01 -2.75
N LEU A 185 2.25 16.56 -3.99
CA LEU A 185 1.02 16.83 -4.74
C LEU A 185 -0.21 16.30 -4.01
N LYS A 186 -0.19 15.04 -3.53
CA LYS A 186 -1.31 14.44 -2.78
C LYS A 186 -1.59 15.15 -1.48
N LEU A 187 -0.55 15.47 -0.72
CA LEU A 187 -0.70 16.19 0.53
C LEU A 187 -1.34 17.56 0.31
N THR A 188 -0.87 18.32 -0.67
CA THR A 188 -1.44 19.61 -1.04
C THR A 188 -2.88 19.46 -1.53
N ALA A 189 -3.14 18.45 -2.37
CA ALA A 189 -4.44 18.23 -2.99
C ALA A 189 -5.55 17.84 -1.98
N ILE A 190 -5.19 17.26 -0.84
CA ILE A 190 -6.16 16.94 0.20
C ILE A 190 -6.20 18.01 1.30
N CYS A 191 -5.06 18.60 1.66
CA CYS A 191 -4.93 19.59 2.71
C CYS A 191 -5.63 20.92 2.33
N VAL A 192 -5.35 21.45 1.14
CA VAL A 192 -5.87 22.76 0.72
C VAL A 192 -7.40 22.80 0.68
N PRO A 193 -8.11 21.86 0.03
CA PRO A 193 -9.57 21.85 0.07
C PRO A 193 -10.15 21.72 1.49
N VAL A 194 -9.54 20.91 2.36
CA VAL A 194 -9.99 20.77 3.75
C VAL A 194 -9.92 22.13 4.47
N ILE A 195 -8.82 22.86 4.33
CA ILE A 195 -8.66 24.18 4.97
C ILE A 195 -9.75 25.14 4.48
N PHE A 196 -10.00 25.22 3.17
CA PHE A 196 -11.04 26.10 2.63
C PHE A 196 -12.45 25.69 3.10
N ILE A 197 -12.75 24.39 3.15
CA ILE A 197 -14.04 23.90 3.67
C ILE A 197 -14.18 24.25 5.15
N LEU A 198 -13.14 24.05 5.98
CA LEU A 198 -13.18 24.40 7.40
C LEU A 198 -13.41 25.90 7.63
N ILE A 199 -12.79 26.76 6.82
CA ILE A 199 -13.01 28.21 6.90
C ILE A 199 -14.47 28.54 6.56
N LEU A 200 -15.05 27.87 5.55
CA LEU A 200 -16.44 28.08 5.15
C LEU A 200 -17.43 27.64 6.22
N VAL A 201 -17.18 26.47 6.85
CA VAL A 201 -18.14 25.85 7.78
C VAL A 201 -17.93 26.29 9.24
N ARG A 202 -16.93 27.12 9.54
CA ARG A 202 -16.66 27.57 10.92
C ARG A 202 -17.87 28.29 11.57
N ASP A 203 -18.69 28.93 10.76
CA ASP A 203 -19.86 29.69 11.20
C ASP A 203 -21.16 28.88 11.11
N VAL A 204 -21.08 27.57 10.78
CA VAL A 204 -22.23 26.66 10.75
C VAL A 204 -22.45 26.04 12.14
N PRO A 205 -23.57 26.34 12.83
CA PRO A 205 -23.80 25.92 14.22
C PRO A 205 -23.85 24.41 14.47
N SER A 206 -23.86 23.59 13.43
CA SER A 206 -24.14 22.14 13.51
C SER A 206 -22.94 21.22 13.44
N LEU A 207 -21.71 21.72 13.61
CA LEU A 207 -20.50 20.86 13.66
C LEU A 207 -20.29 20.26 15.07
N ASP A 208 -21.36 19.90 15.76
CA ASP A 208 -21.28 19.12 16.99
C ASP A 208 -20.82 17.68 16.62
N PRO A 209 -19.80 17.11 17.29
CA PRO A 209 -19.41 15.73 17.12
C PRO A 209 -20.57 14.74 17.21
N ALA A 210 -21.59 15.03 18.01
CA ALA A 210 -22.80 14.21 18.09
C ALA A 210 -23.59 14.18 16.78
N THR A 211 -23.57 15.23 15.97
CA THR A 211 -24.21 15.26 14.66
C THR A 211 -23.40 14.55 13.58
N ALA A 212 -22.06 14.49 13.73
CA ALA A 212 -21.18 13.74 12.83
C ALA A 212 -21.36 12.21 12.95
N PHE A 213 -21.88 11.74 14.10
CA PHE A 213 -22.14 10.33 14.37
C PHE A 213 -23.58 10.11 14.89
N PRO A 214 -24.61 10.50 14.14
CA PRO A 214 -25.98 10.22 14.55
C PRO A 214 -26.21 8.70 14.60
N ALA A 215 -27.00 8.25 15.58
CA ALA A 215 -27.28 6.82 15.82
C ALA A 215 -27.83 6.11 14.57
N GLU A 216 -28.57 6.82 13.74
CA GLU A 216 -29.17 6.30 12.50
C GLU A 216 -28.14 5.98 11.41
N LEU A 217 -26.98 6.65 11.42
CA LEU A 217 -25.88 6.43 10.47
C LEU A 217 -24.78 5.51 11.02
N SER A 218 -24.88 5.10 12.28
CA SER A 218 -23.93 4.17 12.87
C SER A 218 -24.44 2.75 12.71
N PRO A 219 -23.72 1.85 12.05
CA PRO A 219 -24.06 0.45 12.03
C PRO A 219 -23.89 -0.12 13.45
N GLY A 220 -24.95 -0.58 14.07
CA GLY A 220 -25.02 -1.39 15.30
C GLY A 220 -23.97 -1.15 16.41
N THR A 221 -23.93 -2.07 17.36
CA THR A 221 -22.88 -2.09 18.39
C THR A 221 -21.49 -2.34 17.79
N PRO A 222 -20.45 -1.63 18.27
CA PRO A 222 -19.08 -1.85 17.79
C PRO A 222 -18.70 -3.34 17.84
N ASP A 223 -18.31 -3.90 16.71
CA ASP A 223 -17.78 -5.27 16.64
C ASP A 223 -16.31 -5.26 17.04
N SER A 224 -16.05 -5.44 18.32
CA SER A 224 -14.68 -5.48 18.87
C SER A 224 -13.79 -6.49 18.15
N TYR A 225 -14.34 -7.62 17.70
CA TYR A 225 -13.58 -8.61 16.95
C TYR A 225 -13.11 -8.03 15.59
N ARG A 226 -14.01 -7.37 14.84
CA ARG A 226 -13.66 -6.78 13.54
C ARG A 226 -12.58 -5.72 13.69
N THR A 227 -12.69 -4.87 14.70
CA THR A 227 -11.69 -3.83 15.01
C THR A 227 -10.33 -4.45 15.35
N ILE A 228 -10.28 -5.43 16.26
CA ILE A 228 -9.04 -6.13 16.63
C ILE A 228 -8.43 -6.82 15.41
N SER A 229 -9.25 -7.53 14.63
CA SER A 229 -8.78 -8.23 13.43
C SER A 229 -8.26 -7.28 12.37
N LEU A 230 -8.93 -6.15 12.15
CA LEU A 230 -8.46 -5.10 11.27
C LEU A 230 -7.10 -4.54 11.75
N MET A 231 -6.94 -4.24 13.04
CA MET A 231 -5.68 -3.76 13.59
C MET A 231 -4.55 -4.78 13.40
N VAL A 232 -4.81 -6.06 13.64
CA VAL A 232 -3.86 -7.16 13.35
C VAL A 232 -3.49 -7.17 11.87
N ALA A 233 -4.48 -7.07 10.97
CA ALA A 233 -4.24 -7.02 9.53
C ALA A 233 -3.33 -5.84 9.14
N LEU A 234 -3.65 -4.64 9.60
CA LEU A 234 -2.93 -3.42 9.21
C LEU A 234 -1.53 -3.35 9.82
N LEU A 235 -1.37 -3.69 11.10
CA LEU A 235 -0.09 -3.70 11.79
C LEU A 235 0.89 -4.71 11.16
N PHE A 236 0.47 -5.95 11.06
CA PHE A 236 1.33 -7.04 10.57
C PHE A 236 1.37 -7.12 9.04
N GLY A 237 0.30 -6.72 8.35
CA GLY A 237 0.31 -6.64 6.89
C GLY A 237 1.34 -5.64 6.37
N THR A 238 1.46 -4.47 6.99
CA THR A 238 2.48 -3.48 6.65
C THR A 238 3.90 -4.06 6.69
N LEU A 239 4.19 -4.95 7.66
CA LEU A 239 5.49 -5.63 7.78
C LEU A 239 5.81 -6.59 6.62
N GLY A 240 4.82 -7.03 5.86
CA GLY A 240 4.99 -7.97 4.75
C GLY A 240 4.76 -7.37 3.36
N LEU A 241 4.37 -6.09 3.23
CA LEU A 241 4.08 -5.47 1.93
C LEU A 241 5.32 -5.35 1.04
N PRO A 242 5.35 -6.02 -0.12
CA PRO A 242 6.56 -6.11 -0.94
C PRO A 242 7.09 -4.75 -1.40
N HIS A 243 6.23 -3.87 -1.88
CA HIS A 243 6.59 -2.56 -2.39
C HIS A 243 7.13 -1.63 -1.31
N VAL A 244 6.60 -1.70 -0.09
CA VAL A 244 7.11 -0.95 1.07
C VAL A 244 8.50 -1.44 1.45
N LEU A 245 8.69 -2.75 1.53
CA LEU A 245 9.92 -3.35 1.99
C LEU A 245 11.09 -3.15 1.02
N VAL A 246 10.83 -3.16 -0.29
CA VAL A 246 11.87 -2.93 -1.30
C VAL A 246 12.53 -1.55 -1.16
N ARG A 247 11.82 -0.57 -0.60
CA ARG A 247 12.33 0.78 -0.35
C ARG A 247 13.43 0.85 0.71
N PHE A 248 13.41 -0.06 1.69
CA PHE A 248 14.49 -0.09 2.68
C PHE A 248 15.84 -0.51 2.08
N TYR A 249 15.82 -1.33 1.04
CA TYR A 249 17.05 -1.70 0.32
C TYR A 249 17.70 -0.54 -0.45
N THR A 250 16.97 0.55 -0.72
CA THR A 250 17.51 1.75 -1.41
C THR A 250 18.29 2.67 -0.48
N ASN A 251 18.16 2.54 0.84
CA ASN A 251 18.92 3.33 1.81
C ASN A 251 20.40 2.94 1.81
N PRO A 252 21.32 3.87 2.12
CA PRO A 252 22.76 3.57 2.22
C PRO A 252 23.08 2.53 3.29
N ASP A 253 22.48 2.65 4.47
CA ASP A 253 22.75 1.82 5.64
C ASP A 253 21.50 1.63 6.54
N GLY A 254 21.65 0.89 7.64
CA GLY A 254 20.56 0.63 8.58
C GLY A 254 20.14 1.85 9.41
N VAL A 255 21.02 2.81 9.62
CA VAL A 255 20.71 4.07 10.32
C VAL A 255 19.83 4.93 9.42
N ALA A 256 20.22 5.09 8.14
CA ALA A 256 19.43 5.78 7.15
C ALA A 256 18.03 5.13 6.97
N ALA A 257 17.94 3.79 7.02
CA ALA A 257 16.65 3.10 6.94
C ALA A 257 15.74 3.44 8.13
N ARG A 258 16.26 3.50 9.35
CA ARG A 258 15.50 3.92 10.55
C ARG A 258 15.07 5.39 10.46
N THR A 259 15.99 6.28 10.07
CA THR A 259 15.69 7.71 9.89
C THR A 259 14.60 7.91 8.83
N THR A 260 14.71 7.21 7.71
CA THR A 260 13.67 7.22 6.66
C THR A 260 12.32 6.81 7.23
N THR A 261 12.25 5.70 7.98
CA THR A 261 10.99 5.19 8.54
C THR A 261 10.39 6.17 9.55
N LEU A 262 11.21 6.83 10.36
CA LEU A 262 10.76 7.83 11.32
C LEU A 262 10.14 9.05 10.61
N ILE A 263 10.79 9.53 9.55
CA ILE A 263 10.25 10.62 8.73
C ILE A 263 8.93 10.19 8.06
N VAL A 264 8.86 8.97 7.51
CA VAL A 264 7.62 8.43 6.91
C VAL A 264 6.49 8.43 7.94
N LEU A 265 6.77 7.97 9.17
CA LEU A 265 5.77 7.94 10.24
C LEU A 265 5.16 9.34 10.47
N GLY A 266 6.01 10.38 10.56
CA GLY A 266 5.54 11.77 10.69
C GLY A 266 4.73 12.25 9.48
N LEU A 267 5.19 11.94 8.26
CA LEU A 267 4.50 12.33 7.02
C LEU A 267 3.14 11.64 6.86
N LEU A 268 3.03 10.36 7.24
CA LEU A 268 1.77 9.62 7.22
C LEU A 268 0.80 10.13 8.28
N SER A 269 1.27 10.39 9.50
CA SER A 269 0.45 10.96 10.57
C SER A 269 -0.15 12.30 10.15
N LEU A 270 0.65 13.16 9.53
CA LEU A 270 0.18 14.44 8.98
C LEU A 270 -0.86 14.23 7.88
N PHE A 271 -0.60 13.33 6.93
CA PHE A 271 -1.50 13.11 5.81
C PHE A 271 -2.87 12.60 6.26
N TYR A 272 -2.93 11.61 7.16
CA TYR A 272 -4.18 10.95 7.54
C TYR A 272 -5.16 11.85 8.31
N ILE A 273 -4.72 12.99 8.83
CA ILE A 273 -5.61 13.99 9.40
C ILE A 273 -6.67 14.44 8.37
N PHE A 274 -6.26 14.71 7.13
CA PHE A 274 -7.12 15.34 6.13
C PHE A 274 -8.22 14.42 5.57
N PRO A 275 -7.96 13.17 5.13
CA PRO A 275 -9.04 12.28 4.70
C PRO A 275 -9.97 11.92 5.85
N THR A 276 -9.46 11.86 7.11
CA THR A 276 -10.30 11.69 8.30
C THR A 276 -11.25 12.87 8.46
N MET A 277 -10.75 14.10 8.37
CA MET A 277 -11.59 15.30 8.46
C MET A 277 -12.62 15.34 7.33
N LEU A 278 -12.25 14.99 6.08
CA LEU A 278 -13.21 14.94 4.97
C LEU A 278 -14.30 13.91 5.20
N GLY A 279 -13.97 12.75 5.75
CA GLY A 279 -14.96 11.73 6.11
C GLY A 279 -15.95 12.24 7.16
N LEU A 280 -15.46 12.91 8.22
CA LEU A 280 -16.29 13.50 9.26
C LEU A 280 -17.18 14.63 8.71
N LEU A 281 -16.60 15.55 7.93
CA LEU A 281 -17.35 16.61 7.27
C LEU A 281 -18.40 16.06 6.30
N GLY A 282 -18.07 14.98 5.59
CA GLY A 282 -18.98 14.30 4.67
C GLY A 282 -20.23 13.75 5.37
N ARG A 283 -20.08 13.23 6.60
CA ARG A 283 -21.24 12.74 7.37
C ARG A 283 -22.27 13.83 7.68
N VAL A 284 -21.80 15.04 7.92
CA VAL A 284 -22.67 16.18 8.22
C VAL A 284 -23.16 16.89 6.94
N LEU A 285 -22.27 17.07 5.95
CA LEU A 285 -22.49 17.97 4.82
C LEU A 285 -22.87 17.25 3.52
N ALA A 286 -22.70 15.91 3.45
CA ALA A 286 -22.92 15.12 2.24
C ALA A 286 -23.39 13.69 2.58
N SER A 287 -24.31 13.55 3.55
CA SER A 287 -24.87 12.26 3.97
C SER A 287 -25.58 11.49 2.84
N ASP A 288 -26.03 12.20 1.80
CA ASP A 288 -26.59 11.61 0.57
C ASP A 288 -25.58 10.72 -0.19
N LEU A 289 -24.28 10.93 0.02
CA LEU A 289 -23.22 10.09 -0.52
C LEU A 289 -22.91 8.85 0.33
N ALA A 290 -23.57 8.67 1.46
CA ALA A 290 -23.33 7.52 2.37
C ALA A 290 -23.91 6.21 1.81
N THR A 291 -23.53 5.86 0.59
CA THR A 291 -23.87 4.57 -0.03
C THR A 291 -22.62 3.85 -0.51
N PRO A 292 -22.59 2.50 -0.55
CA PRO A 292 -21.42 1.75 -1.03
C PRO A 292 -20.96 2.14 -2.44
N ALA A 293 -21.88 2.64 -3.28
CA ALA A 293 -21.58 3.02 -4.66
C ALA A 293 -20.95 4.42 -4.79
N SER A 294 -21.18 5.33 -3.83
CA SER A 294 -20.81 6.75 -3.92
C SER A 294 -19.83 7.22 -2.85
N ALA A 295 -19.65 6.47 -1.77
CA ALA A 295 -18.81 6.92 -0.64
C ALA A 295 -17.36 7.21 -1.01
N ASP A 296 -16.72 6.38 -1.83
CA ASP A 296 -15.35 6.59 -2.30
C ASP A 296 -15.21 7.83 -3.23
N ALA A 297 -16.34 8.39 -3.71
CA ALA A 297 -16.37 9.62 -4.48
C ALA A 297 -16.40 10.89 -3.61
N LEU A 298 -16.63 10.78 -2.30
CA LEU A 298 -16.77 11.89 -1.37
C LEU A 298 -15.67 12.95 -1.56
N VAL A 299 -14.41 12.52 -1.52
CA VAL A 299 -13.23 13.41 -1.61
C VAL A 299 -13.21 14.19 -2.92
N LEU A 300 -13.64 13.56 -4.02
CA LEU A 300 -13.70 14.18 -5.35
C LEU A 300 -14.83 15.20 -5.49
N LEU A 301 -15.96 14.96 -4.83
CA LEU A 301 -17.19 15.74 -5.03
C LEU A 301 -17.34 16.88 -4.01
N LEU A 302 -16.83 16.70 -2.78
CA LEU A 302 -17.10 17.60 -1.66
C LEU A 302 -16.67 19.04 -1.92
N PRO A 303 -15.46 19.34 -2.47
CA PRO A 303 -15.05 20.74 -2.72
C PRO A 303 -15.99 21.48 -3.69
N GLY A 304 -16.34 20.84 -4.80
CA GLY A 304 -17.23 21.44 -5.80
C GLY A 304 -18.70 21.59 -5.35
N ARG A 305 -19.13 20.79 -4.36
CA ARG A 305 -20.48 20.91 -3.76
C ARG A 305 -20.58 22.06 -2.76
N LEU A 306 -19.53 22.25 -1.95
CA LEU A 306 -19.56 23.20 -0.83
C LEU A 306 -19.05 24.58 -1.22
N LEU A 307 -18.16 24.67 -2.19
CA LEU A 307 -17.52 25.90 -2.63
C LEU A 307 -17.99 26.26 -4.04
N PRO A 308 -18.93 27.22 -4.21
CA PRO A 308 -19.47 27.56 -5.53
C PRO A 308 -18.44 28.31 -6.40
N GLY A 309 -18.60 28.20 -7.72
CA GLY A 309 -17.85 28.96 -8.70
C GLY A 309 -16.43 28.46 -8.93
N ALA A 310 -15.58 29.34 -9.46
CA ALA A 310 -14.24 29.01 -9.90
C ALA A 310 -13.32 28.42 -8.81
N LEU A 311 -13.52 28.81 -7.54
CA LEU A 311 -12.74 28.28 -6.42
C LEU A 311 -13.04 26.79 -6.20
N GLY A 312 -14.32 26.41 -6.12
CA GLY A 312 -14.70 25.00 -5.93
C GLY A 312 -14.26 24.12 -7.11
N ASP A 313 -14.36 24.64 -8.33
CA ASP A 313 -13.87 23.97 -9.53
C ASP A 313 -12.35 23.79 -9.50
N ALA A 314 -11.58 24.79 -9.10
CA ALA A 314 -10.12 24.70 -8.99
C ALA A 314 -9.69 23.71 -7.90
N LEU A 315 -10.35 23.72 -6.74
CA LEU A 315 -10.06 22.78 -5.64
C LEU A 315 -10.45 21.35 -6.02
N THR A 316 -11.55 21.16 -6.74
CA THR A 316 -11.92 19.84 -7.28
C THR A 316 -10.88 19.34 -8.29
N ALA A 317 -10.40 20.20 -9.20
CA ALA A 317 -9.33 19.85 -10.13
C ALA A 317 -8.03 19.47 -9.40
N LEU A 318 -7.68 20.18 -8.34
CA LEU A 318 -6.54 19.85 -7.49
C LEU A 318 -6.69 18.48 -6.81
N VAL A 319 -7.88 18.15 -6.30
CA VAL A 319 -8.17 16.82 -5.72
C VAL A 319 -8.06 15.72 -6.77
N ILE A 320 -8.59 15.93 -7.98
CA ILE A 320 -8.46 14.99 -9.09
C ILE A 320 -6.99 14.75 -9.43
N ALA A 321 -6.18 15.80 -9.48
CA ALA A 321 -4.75 15.70 -9.69
C ALA A 321 -4.06 14.86 -8.58
N GLY A 322 -4.42 15.09 -7.32
CA GLY A 322 -3.93 14.30 -6.18
C GLY A 322 -4.33 12.83 -6.24
N ALA A 323 -5.58 12.54 -6.61
CA ALA A 323 -6.08 11.17 -6.78
C ALA A 323 -5.31 10.42 -7.87
N PHE A 324 -5.11 11.05 -9.04
CA PHE A 324 -4.26 10.47 -10.09
C PHE A 324 -2.81 10.28 -9.64
N GLY A 325 -2.25 11.24 -8.91
CA GLY A 325 -0.96 11.09 -8.24
C GLY A 325 -0.91 9.86 -7.33
N ALA A 326 -1.99 9.53 -6.61
CA ALA A 326 -2.07 8.37 -5.76
C ALA A 326 -2.08 7.05 -6.56
N PHE A 327 -2.88 6.96 -7.61
CA PHE A 327 -2.94 5.77 -8.46
C PHE A 327 -1.61 5.50 -9.15
N LEU A 328 -1.02 6.52 -9.75
CA LEU A 328 0.25 6.41 -10.47
C LEU A 328 1.41 6.05 -9.53
N SER A 329 1.51 6.69 -8.35
CA SER A 329 2.62 6.46 -7.42
C SER A 329 2.60 5.04 -6.84
N THR A 330 1.45 4.61 -6.33
CA THR A 330 1.33 3.29 -5.70
C THR A 330 1.47 2.17 -6.75
N SER A 331 0.80 2.31 -7.91
CA SER A 331 0.96 1.33 -8.98
C SER A 331 2.40 1.23 -9.48
N SER A 332 3.10 2.36 -9.63
CA SER A 332 4.51 2.35 -10.06
C SER A 332 5.41 1.61 -9.06
N GLY A 333 5.23 1.83 -7.76
CA GLY A 333 6.00 1.14 -6.74
C GLY A 333 5.73 -0.37 -6.70
N LEU A 334 4.46 -0.75 -6.78
CA LEU A 334 4.06 -2.16 -6.88
C LEU A 334 4.66 -2.82 -8.12
N VAL A 335 4.54 -2.18 -9.30
CA VAL A 335 5.09 -2.71 -10.55
C VAL A 335 6.60 -2.83 -10.50
N VAL A 336 7.35 -1.86 -9.91
CA VAL A 336 8.80 -1.97 -9.71
C VAL A 336 9.16 -3.16 -8.83
N SER A 337 8.44 -3.34 -7.73
CA SER A 337 8.67 -4.47 -6.81
C SER A 337 8.42 -5.82 -7.49
N LEU A 338 7.31 -5.94 -8.21
CA LEU A 338 6.97 -7.16 -8.96
C LEU A 338 7.93 -7.42 -10.12
N ALA A 339 8.27 -6.37 -10.88
CA ALA A 339 9.21 -6.49 -11.99
C ALA A 339 10.59 -6.98 -11.51
N GLY A 340 11.02 -6.52 -10.33
CA GLY A 340 12.24 -7.02 -9.70
C GLY A 340 12.20 -8.53 -9.44
N VAL A 341 11.12 -9.03 -8.86
CA VAL A 341 10.93 -10.45 -8.55
C VAL A 341 10.77 -11.27 -9.85
N ILE A 342 9.85 -10.88 -10.73
CA ILE A 342 9.59 -11.62 -11.99
C ILE A 342 10.85 -11.65 -12.87
N SER A 343 11.58 -10.55 -12.96
CA SER A 343 12.81 -10.49 -13.75
C SER A 343 13.88 -11.46 -13.23
N GLN A 344 14.04 -11.58 -11.93
CA GLN A 344 15.00 -12.51 -11.33
C GLN A 344 14.57 -13.98 -11.53
N GLU A 345 13.29 -14.28 -11.37
CA GLU A 345 12.79 -15.66 -11.48
C GLU A 345 12.67 -16.16 -12.93
N ALA A 346 12.31 -15.28 -13.89
CA ALA A 346 12.00 -15.68 -15.27
C ALA A 346 13.01 -15.19 -16.32
N PHE A 347 13.76 -14.10 -16.05
CA PHE A 347 14.59 -13.43 -17.06
C PHE A 347 16.03 -13.19 -16.63
N GLY A 348 16.53 -13.90 -15.62
CA GLY A 348 17.91 -13.85 -15.15
C GLY A 348 18.37 -12.49 -14.58
N GLY A 349 17.44 -11.61 -14.20
CA GLY A 349 17.74 -10.34 -13.53
C GLY A 349 18.33 -9.23 -14.42
N SER A 350 18.23 -9.35 -15.74
CA SER A 350 18.74 -8.35 -16.70
C SER A 350 17.83 -7.11 -16.74
N VAL A 351 18.37 -5.97 -17.21
CA VAL A 351 17.58 -4.73 -17.41
C VAL A 351 16.45 -4.95 -18.43
N GLN A 352 16.72 -5.69 -19.51
CA GLN A 352 15.68 -6.03 -20.49
C GLN A 352 14.61 -6.94 -19.88
N GLY A 353 15.01 -7.93 -19.08
CA GLY A 353 14.11 -8.79 -18.33
C GLY A 353 13.24 -7.98 -17.34
N PHE A 354 13.82 -6.97 -16.68
CA PHE A 354 13.07 -6.07 -15.80
C PHE A 354 11.98 -5.29 -16.56
N ARG A 355 12.31 -4.77 -17.76
CA ARG A 355 11.34 -4.04 -18.61
C ARG A 355 10.17 -4.92 -19.03
N MET A 356 10.44 -6.15 -19.48
CA MET A 356 9.41 -7.13 -19.84
C MET A 356 8.56 -7.50 -18.63
N ALA A 357 9.19 -7.74 -17.50
CA ALA A 357 8.52 -8.05 -16.24
C ALA A 357 7.64 -6.89 -15.75
N ALA A 358 8.04 -5.62 -15.96
CA ALA A 358 7.23 -4.46 -15.60
C ALA A 358 5.92 -4.42 -16.39
N ILE A 359 5.99 -4.69 -17.71
CA ILE A 359 4.78 -4.76 -18.55
C ILE A 359 3.88 -5.92 -18.10
N ALA A 360 4.44 -7.11 -17.87
CA ALA A 360 3.67 -8.26 -17.39
C ALA A 360 3.02 -7.99 -16.02
N SER A 361 3.71 -7.27 -15.13
CA SER A 361 3.23 -6.95 -13.78
C SER A 361 1.98 -6.07 -13.77
N ILE A 362 1.78 -5.20 -14.75
CA ILE A 362 0.61 -4.33 -14.83
C ILE A 362 -0.50 -4.91 -15.70
N SER A 363 -0.17 -5.76 -16.70
CA SER A 363 -1.15 -6.29 -17.66
C SER A 363 -2.14 -7.24 -17.00
N VAL A 364 -1.68 -8.15 -16.12
CA VAL A 364 -2.56 -9.10 -15.43
C VAL A 364 -3.56 -8.37 -14.51
N PRO A 365 -3.13 -7.45 -13.60
CA PRO A 365 -4.08 -6.68 -12.79
C PRO A 365 -5.04 -5.83 -13.61
N LEU A 366 -4.62 -5.32 -14.78
CA LEU A 366 -5.50 -4.57 -15.65
C LEU A 366 -6.66 -5.44 -16.14
N VAL A 367 -6.38 -6.62 -16.63
CA VAL A 367 -7.44 -7.56 -17.07
C VAL A 367 -8.38 -7.88 -15.90
N VAL A 368 -7.84 -8.16 -14.72
CA VAL A 368 -8.66 -8.43 -13.52
C VAL A 368 -9.51 -7.22 -13.14
N ALA A 369 -8.93 -6.01 -13.17
CA ALA A 369 -9.65 -4.78 -12.82
C ALA A 369 -10.81 -4.45 -13.78
N LEU A 370 -10.66 -4.84 -15.06
CA LEU A 370 -11.70 -4.65 -16.08
C LEU A 370 -12.84 -5.67 -15.98
N LEU A 371 -12.57 -6.87 -15.45
CA LEU A 371 -13.53 -7.96 -15.33
C LEU A 371 -14.20 -8.03 -13.94
N ALA A 372 -13.53 -7.56 -12.89
CA ALA A 372 -14.03 -7.62 -11.53
C ALA A 372 -14.93 -6.42 -11.21
N GLU A 373 -16.02 -6.70 -10.48
CA GLU A 373 -16.85 -5.62 -9.93
C GLU A 373 -16.07 -4.80 -8.90
N PRO A 374 -16.19 -3.45 -8.93
CA PRO A 374 -15.53 -2.60 -7.95
C PRO A 374 -16.09 -2.84 -6.55
N GLY A 375 -15.20 -3.14 -5.60
CA GLY A 375 -15.50 -3.11 -4.17
C GLY A 375 -15.09 -1.77 -3.55
N GLY A 376 -15.45 -1.52 -2.29
CA GLY A 376 -14.96 -0.36 -1.54
C GLY A 376 -13.42 -0.39 -1.45
N LEU A 377 -12.77 0.73 -1.83
CA LEU A 377 -11.30 0.77 -2.03
C LEU A 377 -10.52 0.43 -0.76
N ALA A 378 -10.86 1.06 0.37
CA ALA A 378 -10.11 0.85 1.61
C ALA A 378 -10.39 -0.53 2.22
N GLY A 379 -11.63 -1.02 2.17
CA GLY A 379 -11.98 -2.36 2.66
C GLY A 379 -11.26 -3.46 1.88
N SER A 380 -11.24 -3.37 0.56
CA SER A 380 -10.55 -4.33 -0.30
C SER A 380 -9.03 -4.34 -0.07
N VAL A 381 -8.41 -3.16 0.11
CA VAL A 381 -6.99 -3.07 0.49
C VAL A 381 -6.75 -3.68 1.88
N GLY A 382 -7.65 -3.49 2.84
CA GLY A 382 -7.58 -4.13 4.17
C GLY A 382 -7.50 -5.65 4.10
N LEU A 383 -8.21 -6.30 3.17
CA LEU A 383 -8.12 -7.74 2.94
C LEU A 383 -6.76 -8.17 2.34
N VAL A 384 -6.16 -7.35 1.49
CA VAL A 384 -4.79 -7.62 1.00
C VAL A 384 -3.78 -7.54 2.15
N PHE A 385 -3.97 -6.59 3.09
CA PHE A 385 -3.15 -6.53 4.31
C PHE A 385 -3.35 -7.77 5.19
N ALA A 386 -4.59 -8.26 5.38
CA ALA A 386 -4.86 -9.49 6.13
C ALA A 386 -4.15 -10.70 5.50
N PHE A 387 -4.20 -10.85 4.18
CA PHE A 387 -3.52 -11.91 3.46
C PHE A 387 -1.99 -11.81 3.60
N THR A 388 -1.45 -10.59 3.49
CA THR A 388 -0.01 -10.33 3.66
C THR A 388 0.45 -10.61 5.09
N ALA A 389 -0.35 -10.20 6.09
CA ALA A 389 -0.12 -10.47 7.50
C ALA A 389 -0.08 -11.97 7.82
N SER A 390 -0.91 -12.77 7.13
CA SER A 390 -1.02 -14.21 7.33
C SER A 390 0.01 -15.03 6.54
N THR A 391 0.80 -14.40 5.66
CA THR A 391 1.76 -15.08 4.77
C THR A 391 3.18 -14.56 4.92
N LEU A 392 3.49 -13.38 4.39
CA LEU A 392 4.85 -12.83 4.32
C LEU A 392 5.34 -12.29 5.66
N CYS A 393 4.46 -11.70 6.48
CA CYS A 393 4.86 -11.12 7.75
C CYS A 393 5.48 -12.16 8.70
N PRO A 394 4.87 -13.34 8.99
CA PRO A 394 5.44 -14.32 9.88
C PRO A 394 6.83 -14.80 9.46
N VAL A 395 7.03 -15.08 8.18
CA VAL A 395 8.35 -15.55 7.69
C VAL A 395 9.40 -14.46 7.78
N LEU A 396 9.05 -13.19 7.59
CA LEU A 396 9.98 -12.07 7.74
C LEU A 396 10.34 -11.82 9.21
N VAL A 397 9.34 -11.73 10.08
CA VAL A 397 9.57 -11.46 11.51
C VAL A 397 10.34 -12.61 12.16
N LEU A 398 9.91 -13.85 11.97
CA LEU A 398 10.63 -15.01 12.51
C LEU A 398 11.99 -15.18 11.84
N GLY A 399 12.12 -14.90 10.55
CA GLY A 399 13.40 -14.93 9.83
C GLY A 399 14.42 -13.93 10.38
N ILE A 400 13.97 -12.76 10.84
CA ILE A 400 14.81 -11.73 11.44
C ILE A 400 15.15 -12.05 12.91
N TRP A 401 14.16 -12.50 13.70
CA TRP A 401 14.29 -12.52 15.16
C TRP A 401 14.46 -13.92 15.77
N TRP A 402 14.11 -14.98 15.04
CA TRP A 402 14.15 -16.33 15.58
C TRP A 402 15.08 -17.27 14.80
N ARG A 403 16.13 -17.75 15.46
CA ARG A 403 17.14 -18.64 14.86
C ARG A 403 16.58 -20.00 14.47
N GLY A 404 15.54 -20.47 15.17
CA GLY A 404 14.97 -21.80 15.00
C GLY A 404 14.13 -22.01 13.74
N LEU A 405 13.89 -20.95 12.94
CA LEU A 405 13.09 -21.04 11.72
C LEU A 405 13.76 -21.96 10.69
N THR A 406 13.00 -22.96 10.20
CA THR A 406 13.41 -23.89 9.14
C THR A 406 12.69 -23.61 7.83
N ALA A 407 13.22 -24.11 6.71
CA ALA A 407 12.57 -23.98 5.41
C ALA A 407 11.19 -24.67 5.35
N THR A 408 11.07 -25.85 5.95
CA THR A 408 9.81 -26.60 6.05
C THR A 408 8.77 -25.87 6.89
N GLY A 409 9.17 -25.30 8.03
CA GLY A 409 8.28 -24.48 8.87
C GLY A 409 7.79 -23.23 8.13
N ALA A 410 8.70 -22.53 7.44
CA ALA A 410 8.36 -21.37 6.64
C ALA A 410 7.33 -21.69 5.55
N VAL A 411 7.54 -22.77 4.78
CA VAL A 411 6.60 -23.22 3.74
C VAL A 411 5.25 -23.59 4.35
N ALA A 412 5.23 -24.39 5.42
CA ALA A 412 3.99 -24.81 6.06
C ALA A 412 3.17 -23.63 6.58
N GLY A 413 3.83 -22.69 7.29
CA GLY A 413 3.15 -21.51 7.83
C GLY A 413 2.59 -20.58 6.74
N MET A 414 3.36 -20.32 5.67
CA MET A 414 2.90 -19.50 4.54
C MET A 414 1.72 -20.15 3.82
N LEU A 415 1.73 -21.46 3.58
CA LEU A 415 0.65 -22.17 2.90
C LEU A 415 -0.61 -22.23 3.78
N VAL A 416 -0.49 -22.61 5.04
CA VAL A 416 -1.64 -22.71 5.95
C VAL A 416 -2.25 -21.34 6.21
N GLY A 417 -1.42 -20.32 6.53
CA GLY A 417 -1.90 -18.97 6.76
C GLY A 417 -2.55 -18.36 5.51
N GLY A 418 -1.92 -18.53 4.34
CA GLY A 418 -2.45 -18.04 3.07
C GLY A 418 -3.75 -18.74 2.67
N ALA A 419 -3.81 -20.07 2.79
CA ALA A 419 -5.02 -20.84 2.48
C ALA A 419 -6.16 -20.48 3.45
N ALA A 420 -5.89 -20.44 4.75
CA ALA A 420 -6.88 -20.08 5.77
C ALA A 420 -7.46 -18.68 5.53
N CYS A 421 -6.58 -17.68 5.29
CA CYS A 421 -7.01 -16.31 5.02
C CYS A 421 -7.78 -16.21 3.68
N GLY A 422 -7.26 -16.81 2.61
CA GLY A 422 -7.91 -16.80 1.29
C GLY A 422 -9.27 -17.46 1.29
N LEU A 423 -9.40 -18.64 1.91
CA LEU A 423 -10.67 -19.35 2.05
C LEU A 423 -11.67 -18.58 2.91
N ALA A 424 -11.22 -17.96 4.01
CA ALA A 424 -12.08 -17.13 4.85
C ALA A 424 -12.64 -15.93 4.07
N ILE A 425 -11.80 -15.23 3.29
CA ILE A 425 -12.23 -14.10 2.46
C ILE A 425 -13.25 -14.55 1.39
N LEU A 426 -13.00 -15.69 0.73
CA LEU A 426 -13.93 -16.24 -0.25
C LEU A 426 -15.27 -16.65 0.39
N ALA A 427 -15.22 -17.37 1.51
CA ALA A 427 -16.41 -17.78 2.25
C ALA A 427 -17.20 -16.55 2.77
N GLY A 428 -16.52 -15.52 3.27
CA GLY A 428 -17.15 -14.29 3.73
C GLY A 428 -17.89 -13.54 2.60
N ARG A 429 -17.38 -13.59 1.35
CA ARG A 429 -18.10 -13.06 0.20
C ARG A 429 -19.35 -13.85 -0.17
N MET A 430 -19.33 -15.18 0.03
CA MET A 430 -20.49 -16.06 -0.23
C MET A 430 -21.58 -15.93 0.84
N VAL A 431 -21.20 -15.75 2.10
CA VAL A 431 -22.13 -15.52 3.23
C VAL A 431 -22.76 -14.12 3.15
N GLY A 432 -22.02 -13.15 2.59
CA GLY A 432 -22.43 -11.76 2.51
C GLY A 432 -22.22 -10.99 3.83
N PRO A 433 -22.55 -9.67 3.83
CA PRO A 433 -22.43 -8.83 5.01
C PRO A 433 -23.50 -9.22 6.06
N GLY A 434 -23.07 -9.54 7.27
CA GLY A 434 -23.90 -9.85 8.42
C GLY A 434 -23.28 -9.30 9.71
N VAL A 435 -24.09 -9.25 10.77
CA VAL A 435 -23.67 -8.82 12.12
C VAL A 435 -23.42 -10.02 13.05
N ASP A 436 -23.56 -11.23 12.55
CA ASP A 436 -23.29 -12.46 13.27
C ASP A 436 -21.78 -12.75 13.37
N VAL A 437 -21.43 -13.60 14.33
CA VAL A 437 -20.03 -13.96 14.63
C VAL A 437 -19.35 -14.61 13.41
N VAL A 438 -20.07 -15.46 12.68
CA VAL A 438 -19.50 -16.17 11.50
C VAL A 438 -19.15 -15.19 10.41
N SER A 439 -20.05 -14.26 10.07
CA SER A 439 -19.79 -13.20 9.08
C SER A 439 -18.62 -12.33 9.50
N SER A 440 -18.51 -11.94 10.79
CA SER A 440 -17.39 -11.14 11.32
C SER A 440 -16.05 -11.87 11.21
N VAL A 441 -16.00 -13.14 11.60
CA VAL A 441 -14.78 -13.97 11.57
C VAL A 441 -14.29 -14.23 10.14
N LEU A 442 -15.21 -14.39 9.19
CA LEU A 442 -14.88 -14.62 7.79
C LEU A 442 -14.50 -13.33 7.05
N SER A 443 -15.20 -12.23 7.32
CA SER A 443 -14.94 -10.95 6.65
C SER A 443 -13.64 -10.28 7.11
N GLN A 444 -13.21 -10.52 8.36
CA GLN A 444 -11.97 -10.00 8.94
C GLN A 444 -11.15 -11.13 9.57
N PRO A 445 -10.42 -11.94 8.78
CA PRO A 445 -9.82 -13.18 9.27
C PRO A 445 -8.49 -13.02 10.00
N ALA A 446 -7.84 -11.86 9.97
CA ALA A 446 -6.45 -11.69 10.42
C ALA A 446 -6.22 -12.05 11.88
N ALA A 447 -7.19 -11.81 12.77
CA ALA A 447 -7.05 -12.09 14.20
C ALA A 447 -6.79 -13.57 14.51
N TRP A 448 -7.26 -14.50 13.65
CA TRP A 448 -7.01 -15.93 13.84
C TRP A 448 -6.03 -16.51 12.81
N THR A 449 -6.01 -15.99 11.57
CA THR A 449 -5.14 -16.55 10.51
C THR A 449 -3.67 -16.18 10.71
N VAL A 450 -3.38 -15.00 11.27
CA VAL A 450 -1.99 -14.60 11.59
C VAL A 450 -1.41 -15.45 12.73
N PRO A 451 -2.06 -15.60 13.90
CA PRO A 451 -1.60 -16.54 14.92
C PRO A 451 -1.48 -17.99 14.43
N LEU A 452 -2.43 -18.46 13.63
CA LEU A 452 -2.38 -19.80 13.04
C LEU A 452 -1.12 -19.98 12.19
N ALA A 453 -0.81 -19.04 11.30
CA ALA A 453 0.39 -19.07 10.46
C ALA A 453 1.66 -19.12 11.31
N VAL A 454 1.76 -18.29 12.35
CA VAL A 454 2.91 -18.25 13.28
C VAL A 454 3.05 -19.57 14.04
N ILE A 455 1.96 -20.07 14.61
CA ILE A 455 1.93 -21.33 15.39
C ILE A 455 2.40 -22.50 14.50
N VAL A 456 1.83 -22.65 13.30
CA VAL A 456 2.23 -23.71 12.36
C VAL A 456 3.69 -23.57 11.99
N MET A 457 4.16 -22.38 11.66
CA MET A 457 5.53 -22.09 11.30
C MET A 457 6.52 -22.48 12.44
N VAL A 458 6.17 -22.14 13.67
CA VAL A 458 6.98 -22.45 14.86
C VAL A 458 6.96 -23.94 15.16
N LEU A 459 5.77 -24.58 15.24
CA LEU A 459 5.66 -26.00 15.58
C LEU A 459 6.38 -26.89 14.57
N VAL A 460 6.18 -26.64 13.26
CA VAL A 460 6.86 -27.41 12.22
C VAL A 460 8.38 -27.19 12.27
N SER A 461 8.84 -25.95 12.53
CA SER A 461 10.28 -25.68 12.68
C SER A 461 10.87 -26.37 13.91
N ILE A 462 10.14 -26.46 15.02
CA ILE A 462 10.57 -27.18 16.23
C ILE A 462 10.66 -28.67 15.94
N ALA A 463 9.70 -29.24 15.23
CA ALA A 463 9.71 -30.66 14.86
C ALA A 463 10.86 -31.00 13.90
N ASP A 464 11.27 -30.06 13.05
CA ASP A 464 12.30 -30.24 12.02
C ASP A 464 13.60 -29.49 12.34
N ARG A 465 13.98 -29.39 13.61
CA ARG A 465 15.19 -28.65 14.08
C ARG A 465 16.50 -29.07 13.41
N ARG A 466 16.55 -30.30 12.89
CA ARG A 466 17.77 -30.81 12.21
C ARG A 466 18.04 -30.08 10.88
N ARG A 467 17.06 -29.41 10.33
CA ARG A 467 17.15 -28.64 9.06
C ARG A 467 17.36 -27.14 9.25
N ILE A 468 17.74 -26.70 10.45
CA ILE A 468 18.17 -25.31 10.66
C ILE A 468 19.41 -25.06 9.78
N PRO A 469 19.43 -23.97 8.98
CA PRO A 469 20.55 -23.66 8.09
C PRO A 469 21.88 -23.54 8.85
N ARG A 470 22.95 -24.10 8.31
CA ARG A 470 24.26 -24.04 8.96
C ARG A 470 24.82 -22.62 9.06
N GLY A 471 24.48 -21.75 8.13
CA GLY A 471 24.90 -20.33 8.07
C GLY A 471 24.10 -19.39 8.98
N VAL A 472 23.08 -19.86 9.72
CA VAL A 472 22.14 -19.03 10.46
C VAL A 472 22.80 -18.03 11.41
N ASP A 473 23.81 -18.45 12.19
CA ASP A 473 24.46 -17.57 13.18
C ASP A 473 25.25 -16.42 12.51
N ARG A 474 25.86 -16.67 11.37
CA ARG A 474 26.56 -15.66 10.59
C ARG A 474 25.55 -14.67 10.01
N PHE A 475 24.44 -15.16 9.46
CA PHE A 475 23.39 -14.34 8.89
C PHE A 475 22.72 -13.47 9.97
N MET A 476 22.33 -14.06 11.12
CA MET A 476 21.72 -13.32 12.24
C MET A 476 22.65 -12.24 12.79
N ARG A 477 23.94 -12.50 12.93
CA ARG A 477 24.92 -11.47 13.33
C ARG A 477 24.94 -10.31 12.33
N ARG A 478 24.90 -10.57 11.02
CA ARG A 478 24.83 -9.54 10.00
C ARG A 478 23.60 -8.65 10.14
N LEU A 479 22.44 -9.22 10.47
CA LEU A 479 21.20 -8.46 10.63
C LEU A 479 21.21 -7.52 11.85
N HIS A 480 21.87 -7.93 12.96
CA HIS A 480 21.73 -7.28 14.26
C HIS A 480 22.94 -6.44 14.66
N VAL A 481 24.12 -6.69 14.10
CA VAL A 481 25.31 -5.87 14.38
C VAL A 481 25.27 -4.60 13.54
N PRO A 482 25.38 -3.40 14.18
CA PRO A 482 25.44 -2.14 13.45
C PRO A 482 26.65 -2.09 12.49
N GLU A 483 26.46 -1.45 11.34
CA GLU A 483 27.54 -1.16 10.40
C GLU A 483 28.56 -0.22 11.08
N ARG A 484 29.86 -0.45 10.87
CA ARG A 484 30.90 0.47 11.33
C ARG A 484 30.78 1.79 10.53
N PRO A 485 30.85 2.97 11.20
CA PRO A 485 30.89 4.23 10.48
C PRO A 485 32.10 4.22 9.52
N GLY A 486 31.85 4.44 8.22
CA GLY A 486 32.91 4.52 7.20
C GLY A 486 33.26 3.22 6.46
N ALA A 487 32.69 2.08 6.81
CA ALA A 487 32.80 0.88 5.96
C ALA A 487 31.84 1.00 4.79
N GLY A 488 32.26 1.68 3.74
CA GLY A 488 31.57 1.68 2.45
C GLY A 488 31.43 0.23 1.98
N VAL A 489 30.23 -0.15 1.56
CA VAL A 489 29.93 -1.45 0.95
C VAL A 489 30.62 -1.45 -0.42
N GLY A 490 31.77 -2.14 -0.50
CA GLY A 490 32.37 -2.51 -1.78
C GLY A 490 31.48 -3.52 -2.53
#